data_bb22d35995b3f8c1c62994b16a3dcf11
#
_entry.id   bb22d35995b3f8c1c62994b16a3dcf11
#
_cell.length_a   1.000
_cell.length_b   1.000
_cell.length_c   1.000
_cell.angle_alpha   90.00
_cell.angle_beta   90.00
_cell.angle_gamma   90.00
#
_symmetry.space_group_name_H-M   'P 1'
#
loop_
_entity.id
_entity.type
_entity.pdbx_description
1 polymer ?
#
loop_
_entity_poly.entity_id
_entity_poly.type
_entity_poly.pdbx_seq_one_letter_code
_entity_poly.pdbx_strand_id
1 'polypeptide(L)'
;MSTDNFLSVTDLARKNVRELTPYQSARRLGGNGDVWLNANEYPTAVEFQLRQQTLNRYPECQPKAVIENYAQYAGVKPEQVLVSRGADEGIELLVRAFCEPGKDAILYCPPTYGMYSVSAETIGVECRTVPTLDNWQLDLQGIADKLDGVKVVYVCSPNNPTGQLINPHDLRSLLEMTQGKAIVVADEAYIEFCPQATLAGWLSEYPHLAVLRTLSKAFALAGLRCGFTLANEEVINLLLKVIAPYPLSTPVADIAAQALTPQGISAMRQRVEQILQERQYLVENLKTIRCVEQVFDSETNYVLARFTASSSVFKSLWDQGIILRDQNKQPSLSGCLRITVGTREESQRVIDALRAEQV
;
A
#
# COMPACT_ATOMS: atom_id res chain seq x y z
N MET A 1 11.35 -36.95 41.74
CA MET A 1 11.79 -35.57 41.45
C MET A 1 10.92 -35.07 40.33
N SER A 2 9.98 -34.20 40.65
CA SER A 2 9.08 -33.57 39.67
C SER A 2 9.91 -32.61 38.83
N THR A 3 10.10 -32.90 37.54
CA THR A 3 10.61 -31.92 36.60
C THR A 3 9.48 -30.91 36.40
N ASP A 4 9.55 -29.79 37.14
CA ASP A 4 8.69 -28.64 36.90
C ASP A 4 8.87 -28.26 35.42
N ASN A 5 7.87 -28.55 34.62
CA ASN A 5 7.76 -28.10 33.24
C ASN A 5 7.55 -26.58 33.29
N PHE A 6 8.61 -25.80 33.42
CA PHE A 6 8.54 -24.35 33.26
C PHE A 6 8.13 -24.08 31.81
N LEU A 7 6.93 -23.53 31.61
CA LEU A 7 6.50 -23.01 30.32
C LEU A 7 7.54 -22.00 29.84
N SER A 8 7.98 -22.14 28.60
CA SER A 8 8.85 -21.12 27.98
C SER A 8 8.10 -19.80 27.83
N VAL A 9 8.79 -18.68 27.77
CA VAL A 9 8.14 -17.37 27.47
C VAL A 9 7.34 -17.45 26.18
N THR A 10 7.81 -18.23 25.20
CA THR A 10 7.10 -18.46 23.93
C THR A 10 5.73 -19.12 24.15
N ASP A 11 5.60 -20.02 25.15
CA ASP A 11 4.32 -20.69 25.43
C ASP A 11 3.26 -19.75 26.02
N LEU A 12 3.68 -18.61 26.58
CA LEU A 12 2.78 -17.56 27.08
C LEU A 12 2.18 -16.72 25.95
N ALA A 13 2.79 -16.74 24.76
CA ALA A 13 2.29 -15.98 23.62
C ALA A 13 1.02 -16.63 23.03
N ARG A 14 0.15 -15.80 22.47
CA ARG A 14 -1.05 -16.28 21.75
C ARG A 14 -0.65 -17.25 20.64
N LYS A 15 -1.46 -18.31 20.46
CA LYS A 15 -1.18 -19.35 19.45
C LYS A 15 -0.96 -18.78 18.05
N ASN A 16 -1.88 -17.92 17.60
CA ASN A 16 -1.76 -17.29 16.27
C ASN A 16 -0.45 -16.47 16.13
N VAL A 17 0.00 -15.79 17.20
CA VAL A 17 1.25 -15.01 17.17
C VAL A 17 2.48 -15.92 17.06
N ARG A 18 2.47 -17.08 17.72
CA ARG A 18 3.56 -18.07 17.62
C ARG A 18 3.70 -18.65 16.22
N GLU A 19 2.59 -18.75 15.49
CA GLU A 19 2.50 -19.33 14.15
C GLU A 19 2.76 -18.29 13.04
N LEU A 20 2.80 -16.96 13.36
CA LEU A 20 3.04 -15.91 12.39
C LEU A 20 4.43 -15.98 11.77
N THR A 21 4.49 -15.78 10.46
CA THR A 21 5.74 -15.45 9.77
C THR A 21 5.87 -13.93 9.68
N PRO A 22 7.00 -13.34 10.17
CA PRO A 22 7.19 -11.90 10.08
C PRO A 22 7.11 -11.40 8.64
N TYR A 23 6.41 -10.28 8.43
CA TYR A 23 6.31 -9.67 7.10
C TYR A 23 7.70 -9.36 6.51
N GLN A 24 7.92 -9.82 5.29
CA GLN A 24 9.17 -9.59 4.55
C GLN A 24 9.11 -8.23 3.83
N SER A 25 9.38 -7.17 4.57
CA SER A 25 9.46 -5.83 3.99
C SER A 25 10.63 -5.73 2.98
N ALA A 26 10.58 -4.73 2.10
CA ALA A 26 11.64 -4.48 1.14
C ALA A 26 13.01 -4.29 1.82
N ARG A 27 13.05 -3.62 2.98
CA ARG A 27 14.30 -3.40 3.76
C ARG A 27 14.78 -4.64 4.50
N ARG A 28 13.88 -5.54 4.95
CA ARG A 28 14.25 -6.80 5.60
C ARG A 28 14.95 -7.78 4.66
N LEU A 29 14.68 -7.71 3.37
CA LEU A 29 15.38 -8.53 2.38
C LEU A 29 16.87 -8.21 2.32
N GLY A 30 17.27 -7.04 2.85
CA GLY A 30 18.66 -6.60 2.85
C GLY A 30 19.14 -6.23 1.46
N GLY A 31 20.44 -6.36 1.25
CA GLY A 31 21.15 -6.03 0.03
C GLY A 31 22.21 -4.95 0.29
N ASN A 32 23.30 -5.00 -0.44
CA ASN A 32 24.38 -4.00 -0.42
C ASN A 32 24.33 -3.15 -1.70
N GLY A 33 23.10 -2.87 -2.18
CA GLY A 33 22.92 -2.13 -3.42
C GLY A 33 23.00 -0.63 -3.21
N ASP A 34 23.19 0.07 -4.30
CA ASP A 34 23.13 1.53 -4.42
C ASP A 34 21.94 1.99 -5.29
N VAL A 35 21.27 1.08 -6.00
CA VAL A 35 20.03 1.32 -6.76
C VAL A 35 18.86 0.55 -6.12
N TRP A 36 17.99 1.26 -5.43
CA TRP A 36 16.90 0.68 -4.64
C TRP A 36 15.54 0.88 -5.32
N LEU A 37 15.12 -0.13 -6.09
CA LEU A 37 13.88 -0.09 -6.88
C LEU A 37 12.85 -1.16 -6.44
N ASN A 38 12.78 -1.44 -5.13
CA ASN A 38 12.00 -2.54 -4.57
C ASN A 38 10.83 -2.13 -3.66
N ALA A 39 10.72 -0.85 -3.28
CA ALA A 39 9.76 -0.39 -2.27
C ALA A 39 8.76 0.68 -2.78
N ASN A 40 8.79 0.99 -4.08
CA ASN A 40 7.94 2.03 -4.69
C ASN A 40 8.11 3.40 -4.00
N GLU A 41 9.35 3.69 -3.57
CA GLU A 41 9.74 4.97 -3.00
C GLU A 41 9.98 5.98 -4.13
N TYR A 42 9.84 7.27 -3.83
CA TYR A 42 10.29 8.33 -4.73
C TYR A 42 11.83 8.36 -4.73
N PRO A 43 12.50 8.48 -5.90
CA PRO A 43 13.94 8.23 -5.99
C PRO A 43 14.82 9.30 -5.35
N THR A 44 14.32 10.52 -5.18
CA THR A 44 15.09 11.64 -4.62
C THR A 44 14.47 12.19 -3.35
N ALA A 45 15.30 12.72 -2.45
CA ALA A 45 14.85 13.31 -1.21
C ALA A 45 14.14 14.65 -1.44
N VAL A 46 13.15 14.94 -0.59
CA VAL A 46 12.55 16.26 -0.44
C VAL A 46 12.92 16.79 0.95
N GLU A 47 13.48 17.97 1.00
CA GLU A 47 13.94 18.59 2.25
C GLU A 47 12.83 19.41 2.89
N PHE A 48 12.71 19.29 4.21
CA PHE A 48 11.81 20.08 5.05
C PHE A 48 12.55 20.64 6.25
N GLN A 49 12.10 21.79 6.72
CA GLN A 49 12.58 22.38 7.96
C GLN A 49 11.52 22.24 9.05
N LEU A 50 11.93 21.73 10.23
CA LEU A 50 11.05 21.70 11.38
C LEU A 50 10.77 23.12 11.85
N ARG A 51 9.51 23.54 11.86
CA ARG A 51 9.04 24.82 12.38
C ARG A 51 8.79 24.75 13.87
N GLN A 52 8.39 23.58 14.38
CA GLN A 52 8.12 23.34 15.77
C GLN A 52 9.21 22.44 16.38
N GLN A 53 10.04 23.01 17.25
CA GLN A 53 11.21 22.34 17.80
C GLN A 53 11.07 21.94 19.28
N THR A 54 9.96 22.32 19.93
CA THR A 54 9.70 21.96 21.34
C THR A 54 8.90 20.66 21.40
N LEU A 55 9.47 19.62 21.98
CA LEU A 55 8.94 18.24 21.96
C LEU A 55 8.62 17.70 23.37
N ASN A 56 8.50 18.58 24.37
CA ASN A 56 8.26 18.21 25.77
C ASN A 56 6.75 17.99 26.08
N ARG A 57 5.86 18.23 25.14
CA ARG A 57 4.41 18.04 25.29
C ARG A 57 3.88 17.04 24.25
N TYR A 58 2.83 16.34 24.63
CA TYR A 58 2.12 15.46 23.68
C TYR A 58 1.50 16.29 22.55
N PRO A 59 1.51 15.75 21.30
CA PRO A 59 0.86 16.37 20.16
C PRO A 59 -0.68 16.22 20.24
N GLU A 60 -1.39 16.84 19.30
CA GLU A 60 -2.81 16.57 19.07
C GLU A 60 -3.01 15.13 18.58
N CYS A 61 -4.08 14.46 19.02
CA CYS A 61 -4.44 13.12 18.55
C CYS A 61 -4.63 13.10 17.01
N GLN A 62 -5.38 14.09 16.51
CA GLN A 62 -5.60 14.31 15.08
C GLN A 62 -5.21 15.77 14.78
N PRO A 63 -3.99 16.01 14.24
CA PRO A 63 -3.47 17.35 14.01
C PRO A 63 -4.37 18.16 13.07
N LYS A 64 -4.98 19.21 13.57
CA LYS A 64 -6.01 19.99 12.87
C LYS A 64 -5.55 20.49 11.50
N ALA A 65 -4.35 21.08 11.42
CA ALA A 65 -3.81 21.61 10.16
C ALA A 65 -3.60 20.50 9.11
N VAL A 66 -3.19 19.30 9.54
CA VAL A 66 -3.01 18.16 8.62
C VAL A 66 -4.38 17.69 8.11
N ILE A 67 -5.37 17.55 9.00
CA ILE A 67 -6.72 17.11 8.65
C ILE A 67 -7.37 18.10 7.67
N GLU A 68 -7.36 19.41 7.98
CA GLU A 68 -7.99 20.43 7.16
C GLU A 68 -7.34 20.53 5.78
N ASN A 69 -6.00 20.54 5.72
CA ASN A 69 -5.27 20.60 4.46
C ASN A 69 -5.51 19.36 3.60
N TYR A 70 -5.53 18.17 4.24
CA TYR A 70 -5.79 16.94 3.49
C TYR A 70 -7.24 16.84 3.01
N ALA A 71 -8.20 17.22 3.82
CA ALA A 71 -9.61 17.28 3.45
C ALA A 71 -9.83 18.17 2.23
N GLN A 72 -9.22 19.35 2.22
CA GLN A 72 -9.26 20.26 1.07
C GLN A 72 -8.62 19.63 -0.16
N TYR A 73 -7.45 18.99 -0.02
CA TYR A 73 -6.76 18.31 -1.11
C TYR A 73 -7.59 17.15 -1.70
N ALA A 74 -8.19 16.34 -0.84
CA ALA A 74 -8.97 15.17 -1.24
C ALA A 74 -10.42 15.50 -1.67
N GLY A 75 -10.89 16.73 -1.47
CA GLY A 75 -12.25 17.16 -1.80
C GLY A 75 -13.31 16.55 -0.88
N VAL A 76 -12.97 16.31 0.38
CA VAL A 76 -13.88 15.77 1.41
C VAL A 76 -13.98 16.71 2.60
N LYS A 77 -14.87 16.41 3.56
CA LYS A 77 -14.99 17.19 4.78
C LYS A 77 -13.91 16.78 5.81
N PRO A 78 -13.46 17.68 6.70
CA PRO A 78 -12.53 17.33 7.78
C PRO A 78 -12.99 16.15 8.65
N GLU A 79 -14.30 16.03 8.93
CA GLU A 79 -14.90 14.96 9.72
C GLU A 79 -14.83 13.58 9.01
N GLN A 80 -14.50 13.58 7.72
CA GLN A 80 -14.34 12.38 6.91
C GLN A 80 -12.87 11.93 6.81
N VAL A 81 -11.94 12.55 7.55
CA VAL A 81 -10.50 12.28 7.48
C VAL A 81 -9.98 11.80 8.82
N LEU A 82 -9.29 10.67 8.83
CA LEU A 82 -8.47 10.22 9.95
C LEU A 82 -7.01 10.16 9.48
N VAL A 83 -6.09 10.74 10.24
CA VAL A 83 -4.66 10.59 10.01
C VAL A 83 -4.07 9.49 10.89
N SER A 84 -3.13 8.72 10.34
CA SER A 84 -2.52 7.55 10.98
C SER A 84 -1.03 7.39 10.60
N ARG A 85 -0.32 6.47 11.26
CA ARG A 85 1.09 6.13 10.99
C ARG A 85 1.25 5.36 9.68
N GLY A 86 0.97 6.04 8.56
CA GLY A 86 0.88 5.45 7.23
C GLY A 86 -0.46 4.74 7.00
N ALA A 87 -0.71 4.35 5.75
CA ALA A 87 -1.90 3.59 5.39
C ALA A 87 -1.96 2.21 6.07
N ASP A 88 -0.81 1.63 6.43
CA ASP A 88 -0.74 0.34 7.13
C ASP A 88 -1.48 0.35 8.48
N GLU A 89 -1.36 1.44 9.26
CA GLU A 89 -2.16 1.58 10.49
C GLU A 89 -3.65 1.71 10.16
N GLY A 90 -4.02 2.40 9.07
CA GLY A 90 -5.40 2.46 8.60
C GLY A 90 -5.98 1.08 8.28
N ILE A 91 -5.20 0.20 7.64
CA ILE A 91 -5.56 -1.19 7.40
C ILE A 91 -5.85 -1.91 8.74
N GLU A 92 -4.92 -1.82 9.69
CA GLU A 92 -5.07 -2.46 10.99
C GLU A 92 -6.28 -1.93 11.78
N LEU A 93 -6.48 -0.61 11.81
CA LEU A 93 -7.58 0.03 12.53
C LEU A 93 -8.95 -0.43 12.02
N LEU A 94 -9.10 -0.61 10.70
CA LEU A 94 -10.34 -1.11 10.11
C LEU A 94 -10.62 -2.56 10.54
N VAL A 95 -9.61 -3.43 10.57
CA VAL A 95 -9.77 -4.79 11.10
C VAL A 95 -10.15 -4.76 12.57
N ARG A 96 -9.46 -3.95 13.38
CA ARG A 96 -9.71 -3.83 14.83
C ARG A 96 -11.10 -3.27 15.16
N ALA A 97 -11.63 -2.38 14.32
CA ALA A 97 -12.92 -1.74 14.56
C ALA A 97 -14.10 -2.60 14.09
N PHE A 98 -13.95 -3.40 13.05
CA PHE A 98 -15.06 -4.08 12.39
C PHE A 98 -15.05 -5.60 12.49
N CYS A 99 -13.93 -6.24 12.85
CA CYS A 99 -13.82 -7.68 12.91
C CYS A 99 -13.64 -8.19 14.35
N GLU A 100 -14.46 -9.13 14.76
CA GLU A 100 -14.30 -9.87 16.01
C GLU A 100 -13.36 -11.06 15.78
N PRO A 101 -12.20 -11.13 16.49
CA PRO A 101 -11.26 -12.23 16.31
C PRO A 101 -11.88 -13.61 16.56
N GLY A 102 -11.55 -14.57 15.71
CA GLY A 102 -12.08 -15.95 15.81
C GLY A 102 -13.53 -16.12 15.37
N LYS A 103 -14.19 -15.06 14.88
CA LYS A 103 -15.59 -15.09 14.43
C LYS A 103 -15.76 -14.50 13.03
N ASP A 104 -15.20 -13.34 12.80
CA ASP A 104 -15.36 -12.60 11.57
C ASP A 104 -14.13 -12.81 10.64
N ALA A 105 -14.30 -12.44 9.38
CA ALA A 105 -13.26 -12.53 8.36
C ALA A 105 -13.05 -11.20 7.63
N ILE A 106 -11.84 -11.04 7.09
CA ILE A 106 -11.57 -10.11 5.98
C ILE A 106 -11.55 -10.87 4.65
N LEU A 107 -11.77 -10.16 3.54
CA LEU A 107 -11.61 -10.68 2.19
C LEU A 107 -10.70 -9.75 1.38
N TYR A 108 -9.81 -10.32 0.58
CA TYR A 108 -8.99 -9.58 -0.40
C TYR A 108 -8.71 -10.43 -1.64
N CYS A 109 -8.27 -9.79 -2.72
CA CYS A 109 -8.15 -10.40 -4.06
C CYS A 109 -6.68 -10.45 -4.52
N PRO A 110 -5.95 -11.57 -4.22
CA PRO A 110 -4.57 -11.71 -4.69
C PRO A 110 -4.49 -11.92 -6.22
N PRO A 111 -3.35 -11.54 -6.88
CA PRO A 111 -2.15 -10.96 -6.26
C PRO A 111 -2.39 -9.51 -5.84
N THR A 112 -2.07 -9.18 -4.61
CA THR A 112 -2.27 -7.83 -4.04
C THR A 112 -1.34 -7.55 -2.86
N TYR A 113 -1.53 -6.43 -2.17
CA TYR A 113 -0.70 -6.00 -1.06
C TYR A 113 -0.81 -6.93 0.16
N GLY A 114 0.33 -7.39 0.67
CA GLY A 114 0.38 -8.41 1.72
C GLY A 114 0.02 -7.94 3.13
N MET A 115 -0.07 -6.63 3.38
CA MET A 115 -0.38 -6.13 4.73
C MET A 115 -1.81 -6.38 5.17
N TYR A 116 -2.72 -6.67 4.26
CA TYR A 116 -4.11 -7.03 4.62
C TYR A 116 -4.12 -8.31 5.46
N SER A 117 -3.48 -9.37 4.96
CA SER A 117 -3.38 -10.64 5.69
C SER A 117 -2.57 -10.49 6.98
N VAL A 118 -1.43 -9.81 6.92
CA VAL A 118 -0.56 -9.62 8.10
C VAL A 118 -1.32 -8.93 9.24
N SER A 119 -2.09 -7.89 8.95
CA SER A 119 -2.87 -7.17 9.95
C SER A 119 -3.97 -8.06 10.55
N ALA A 120 -4.73 -8.78 9.71
CA ALA A 120 -5.80 -9.65 10.16
C ALA A 120 -5.28 -10.85 10.98
N GLU A 121 -4.26 -11.54 10.48
CA GLU A 121 -3.64 -12.68 11.16
C GLU A 121 -3.04 -12.29 12.53
N THR A 122 -2.40 -11.12 12.61
CA THR A 122 -1.86 -10.58 13.88
C THR A 122 -2.96 -10.39 14.91
N ILE A 123 -4.12 -9.95 14.50
CA ILE A 123 -5.30 -9.75 15.38
C ILE A 123 -5.98 -11.08 15.69
N GLY A 124 -5.88 -12.06 14.82
CA GLY A 124 -6.55 -13.37 14.90
C GLY A 124 -7.87 -13.40 14.15
N VAL A 125 -7.98 -12.60 13.09
CA VAL A 125 -9.13 -12.54 12.18
C VAL A 125 -8.85 -13.42 10.96
N GLU A 126 -9.88 -14.18 10.52
CA GLU A 126 -9.78 -15.06 9.35
C GLU A 126 -9.50 -14.25 8.07
N CYS A 127 -8.62 -14.78 7.22
CA CYS A 127 -8.35 -14.23 5.89
C CYS A 127 -9.01 -15.11 4.82
N ARG A 128 -9.91 -14.53 4.04
CA ARG A 128 -10.49 -15.17 2.85
C ARG A 128 -9.93 -14.51 1.59
N THR A 129 -9.63 -15.33 0.60
CA THR A 129 -9.08 -14.85 -0.67
C THR A 129 -9.95 -15.26 -1.83
N VAL A 130 -10.12 -14.35 -2.78
CA VAL A 130 -10.68 -14.61 -4.11
C VAL A 130 -9.66 -14.07 -5.10
N PRO A 131 -8.89 -14.92 -5.78
CA PRO A 131 -7.92 -14.46 -6.78
C PRO A 131 -8.61 -13.60 -7.84
N THR A 132 -7.89 -12.57 -8.32
CA THR A 132 -8.37 -11.81 -9.49
C THR A 132 -8.45 -12.71 -10.73
N LEU A 133 -9.28 -12.30 -11.67
CA LEU A 133 -9.36 -12.92 -13.00
C LEU A 133 -8.02 -12.72 -13.76
N ASP A 134 -7.85 -13.39 -14.90
CA ASP A 134 -6.63 -13.32 -15.72
C ASP A 134 -6.32 -11.91 -16.23
N ASN A 135 -7.34 -11.06 -16.33
CA ASN A 135 -7.22 -9.63 -16.70
C ASN A 135 -7.03 -8.70 -15.49
N TRP A 136 -6.72 -9.25 -14.31
CA TRP A 136 -6.54 -8.54 -13.04
C TRP A 136 -7.80 -7.86 -12.49
N GLN A 137 -8.99 -8.17 -13.02
CA GLN A 137 -10.26 -7.65 -12.52
C GLN A 137 -10.84 -8.54 -11.42
N LEU A 138 -11.86 -8.03 -10.70
CA LEU A 138 -12.49 -8.76 -9.61
C LEU A 138 -13.32 -9.93 -10.12
N ASP A 139 -13.21 -11.09 -9.47
CA ASP A 139 -14.18 -12.18 -9.58
C ASP A 139 -15.36 -11.91 -8.64
N LEU A 140 -16.32 -11.14 -9.11
CA LEU A 140 -17.49 -10.73 -8.31
C LEU A 140 -18.31 -11.91 -7.83
N GLN A 141 -18.43 -12.99 -8.62
CA GLN A 141 -19.15 -14.19 -8.19
C GLN A 141 -18.39 -14.91 -7.09
N GLY A 142 -17.08 -15.11 -7.26
CA GLY A 142 -16.23 -15.70 -6.22
C GLY A 142 -16.22 -14.92 -4.92
N ILE A 143 -16.31 -13.57 -5.01
CA ILE A 143 -16.46 -12.69 -3.83
C ILE A 143 -17.82 -12.94 -3.18
N ALA A 144 -18.91 -12.91 -3.95
CA ALA A 144 -20.26 -13.13 -3.42
C ALA A 144 -20.39 -14.46 -2.65
N ASP A 145 -19.79 -15.53 -3.18
CA ASP A 145 -19.81 -16.86 -2.57
C ASP A 145 -19.06 -16.93 -1.23
N LYS A 146 -18.18 -15.98 -0.93
CA LYS A 146 -17.34 -15.94 0.29
C LYS A 146 -17.68 -14.82 1.26
N LEU A 147 -18.72 -14.03 1.01
CA LEU A 147 -19.07 -12.86 1.84
C LEU A 147 -19.65 -13.20 3.21
N ASP A 148 -20.21 -14.38 3.43
CA ASP A 148 -20.81 -14.72 4.72
C ASP A 148 -19.78 -14.63 5.85
N GLY A 149 -20.07 -13.82 6.90
CA GLY A 149 -19.14 -13.54 8.00
C GLY A 149 -17.97 -12.60 7.68
N VAL A 150 -17.86 -12.10 6.44
CA VAL A 150 -16.86 -11.06 6.09
C VAL A 150 -17.34 -9.70 6.58
N LYS A 151 -16.45 -8.96 7.25
CA LYS A 151 -16.70 -7.61 7.76
C LYS A 151 -15.91 -6.52 7.05
N VAL A 152 -14.79 -6.87 6.41
CA VAL A 152 -13.95 -5.93 5.67
C VAL A 152 -13.50 -6.58 4.37
N VAL A 153 -13.68 -5.89 3.25
CA VAL A 153 -13.19 -6.29 1.93
C VAL A 153 -12.16 -5.27 1.47
N TYR A 154 -10.92 -5.71 1.23
CA TYR A 154 -9.85 -4.86 0.72
C TYR A 154 -9.70 -4.97 -0.79
N VAL A 155 -9.68 -3.84 -1.48
CA VAL A 155 -9.41 -3.72 -2.92
C VAL A 155 -8.34 -2.65 -3.13
N CYS A 156 -7.21 -3.02 -3.72
CA CYS A 156 -6.13 -2.10 -4.07
C CYS A 156 -6.33 -1.60 -5.51
N SER A 157 -6.48 -0.29 -5.68
CA SER A 157 -6.67 0.31 -7.01
C SER A 157 -6.09 1.74 -7.06
N PRO A 158 -5.00 1.95 -7.81
CA PRO A 158 -4.25 0.98 -8.63
C PRO A 158 -3.62 -0.14 -7.79
N ASN A 159 -3.63 -1.36 -8.30
CA ASN A 159 -3.22 -2.53 -7.53
C ASN A 159 -1.69 -2.67 -7.43
N ASN A 160 -1.20 -3.05 -6.26
CA ASN A 160 0.16 -3.48 -6.02
C ASN A 160 0.17 -5.03 -5.87
N PRO A 161 0.87 -5.80 -6.74
CA PRO A 161 1.98 -5.37 -7.61
C PRO A 161 1.64 -5.20 -9.10
N THR A 162 0.41 -5.41 -9.54
CA THR A 162 0.06 -5.47 -10.97
C THR A 162 0.06 -4.11 -11.67
N GLY A 163 -0.16 -3.02 -10.92
CA GLY A 163 -0.13 -1.65 -11.45
C GLY A 163 -1.43 -1.17 -12.09
N GLN A 164 -2.45 -2.01 -12.19
CA GLN A 164 -3.67 -1.70 -12.93
C GLN A 164 -4.81 -1.21 -12.04
N LEU A 165 -5.73 -0.47 -12.63
CA LEU A 165 -6.99 -0.06 -12.02
C LEU A 165 -8.01 -1.20 -12.05
N ILE A 166 -8.85 -1.25 -11.03
CA ILE A 166 -10.06 -2.05 -11.04
C ILE A 166 -11.15 -1.28 -11.79
N ASN A 167 -11.94 -2.00 -12.58
CA ASN A 167 -13.05 -1.43 -13.35
C ASN A 167 -14.05 -0.73 -12.40
N PRO A 168 -14.39 0.53 -12.63
CA PRO A 168 -15.37 1.26 -11.80
C PRO A 168 -16.74 0.57 -11.69
N HIS A 169 -17.17 -0.13 -12.72
CA HIS A 169 -18.42 -0.91 -12.69
C HIS A 169 -18.32 -2.06 -11.67
N ASP A 170 -17.20 -2.77 -11.64
CA ASP A 170 -16.99 -3.87 -10.68
C ASP A 170 -16.90 -3.35 -9.25
N LEU A 171 -16.28 -2.16 -9.06
CA LEU A 171 -16.24 -1.50 -7.74
C LEU A 171 -17.65 -1.10 -7.26
N ARG A 172 -18.52 -0.61 -8.14
CA ARG A 172 -19.93 -0.33 -7.80
C ARG A 172 -20.68 -1.60 -7.43
N SER A 173 -20.56 -2.63 -8.24
CA SER A 173 -21.18 -3.94 -7.96
C SER A 173 -20.71 -4.52 -6.64
N LEU A 174 -19.43 -4.40 -6.32
CA LEU A 174 -18.87 -4.80 -5.01
C LEU A 174 -19.52 -4.00 -3.86
N LEU A 175 -19.61 -2.67 -3.99
CA LEU A 175 -20.24 -1.81 -2.99
C LEU A 175 -21.73 -2.15 -2.79
N GLU A 176 -22.46 -2.41 -3.87
CA GLU A 176 -23.87 -2.81 -3.81
C GLU A 176 -24.05 -4.15 -3.08
N MET A 177 -23.24 -5.17 -3.40
CA MET A 177 -23.37 -6.51 -2.79
C MET A 177 -22.94 -6.56 -1.31
N THR A 178 -22.08 -5.62 -0.88
CA THR A 178 -21.57 -5.54 0.49
C THR A 178 -22.37 -4.60 1.38
N GLN A 179 -23.34 -3.87 0.85
CA GLN A 179 -24.18 -2.94 1.61
C GLN A 179 -24.84 -3.63 2.81
N GLY A 180 -24.67 -3.04 4.00
CA GLY A 180 -25.18 -3.58 5.25
C GLY A 180 -24.50 -4.86 5.77
N LYS A 181 -23.43 -5.32 5.11
CA LYS A 181 -22.70 -6.55 5.46
C LYS A 181 -21.24 -6.30 5.84
N ALA A 182 -20.52 -5.53 5.03
CA ALA A 182 -19.09 -5.31 5.19
C ALA A 182 -18.68 -3.89 4.78
N ILE A 183 -17.58 -3.40 5.36
CA ILE A 183 -16.85 -2.22 4.89
C ILE A 183 -16.04 -2.61 3.66
N VAL A 184 -16.13 -1.84 2.58
CA VAL A 184 -15.22 -1.93 1.43
C VAL A 184 -14.11 -0.91 1.61
N VAL A 185 -12.87 -1.37 1.56
CA VAL A 185 -11.68 -0.54 1.69
C VAL A 185 -10.99 -0.45 0.34
N ALA A 186 -11.04 0.72 -0.27
CA ALA A 186 -10.29 1.03 -1.47
C ALA A 186 -8.90 1.56 -1.06
N ASP A 187 -7.87 0.76 -1.29
CA ASP A 187 -6.49 1.18 -1.05
C ASP A 187 -5.98 1.96 -2.26
N GLU A 188 -5.93 3.26 -2.11
CA GLU A 188 -5.52 4.25 -3.11
C GLU A 188 -4.09 4.78 -2.84
N ALA A 189 -3.19 3.95 -2.35
CA ALA A 189 -1.81 4.36 -2.04
C ALA A 189 -1.04 4.94 -3.25
N TYR A 190 -1.50 4.69 -4.47
CA TYR A 190 -0.87 5.14 -5.72
C TYR A 190 -1.75 6.08 -6.54
N ILE A 191 -2.84 6.59 -5.98
CA ILE A 191 -3.87 7.33 -6.73
C ILE A 191 -3.35 8.65 -7.32
N GLU A 192 -2.33 9.26 -6.74
CA GLU A 192 -1.75 10.50 -7.25
C GLU A 192 -1.17 10.35 -8.66
N PHE A 193 -0.84 9.11 -9.08
CA PHE A 193 -0.37 8.80 -10.46
C PHE A 193 -1.52 8.67 -11.46
N CYS A 194 -2.77 8.55 -11.00
CA CYS A 194 -4.00 8.46 -11.80
C CYS A 194 -5.20 9.09 -11.05
N PRO A 195 -5.17 10.39 -10.73
CA PRO A 195 -6.10 11.03 -9.78
C PRO A 195 -7.57 10.99 -10.22
N GLN A 196 -7.83 10.79 -11.51
CA GLN A 196 -9.19 10.64 -12.06
C GLN A 196 -9.91 9.37 -11.60
N ALA A 197 -9.16 8.37 -11.08
CA ALA A 197 -9.71 7.08 -10.67
C ALA A 197 -10.12 7.03 -9.18
N THR A 198 -10.01 8.13 -8.45
CA THR A 198 -10.33 8.17 -7.01
C THR A 198 -11.79 7.86 -6.71
N LEU A 199 -12.01 7.10 -5.65
CA LEU A 199 -13.32 6.82 -5.08
C LEU A 199 -13.72 7.79 -3.95
N ALA A 200 -12.89 8.78 -3.61
CA ALA A 200 -13.20 9.74 -2.55
C ALA A 200 -14.53 10.48 -2.77
N GLY A 201 -14.90 10.75 -4.02
CA GLY A 201 -16.19 11.34 -4.37
C GLY A 201 -17.41 10.43 -4.14
N TRP A 202 -17.20 9.11 -3.91
CA TRP A 202 -18.28 8.15 -3.71
C TRP A 202 -18.67 7.97 -2.24
N LEU A 203 -17.93 8.57 -1.31
CA LEU A 203 -18.18 8.46 0.14
C LEU A 203 -19.58 8.91 0.58
N SER A 204 -20.20 9.85 -0.16
CA SER A 204 -21.56 10.30 0.13
C SER A 204 -22.63 9.31 -0.37
N GLU A 205 -22.32 8.53 -1.40
CA GLU A 205 -23.20 7.52 -1.98
C GLU A 205 -23.11 6.18 -1.25
N TYR A 206 -21.90 5.81 -0.80
CA TYR A 206 -21.62 4.53 -0.14
C TYR A 206 -21.06 4.74 1.28
N PRO A 207 -21.91 4.81 2.32
CA PRO A 207 -21.48 5.06 3.71
C PRO A 207 -20.49 4.01 4.26
N HIS A 208 -20.48 2.80 3.70
CA HIS A 208 -19.59 1.70 4.07
C HIS A 208 -18.30 1.63 3.22
N LEU A 209 -18.02 2.65 2.41
CA LEU A 209 -16.74 2.80 1.72
C LEU A 209 -15.73 3.52 2.64
N ALA A 210 -14.51 2.98 2.70
CA ALA A 210 -13.34 3.65 3.25
C ALA A 210 -12.25 3.70 2.19
N VAL A 211 -11.52 4.81 2.10
CA VAL A 211 -10.43 5.00 1.14
C VAL A 211 -9.14 5.23 1.91
N LEU A 212 -8.12 4.42 1.65
CA LEU A 212 -6.79 4.57 2.24
C LEU A 212 -5.88 5.39 1.33
N ARG A 213 -5.12 6.29 1.94
CA ARG A 213 -4.17 7.18 1.26
C ARG A 213 -2.86 7.30 2.04
N THR A 214 -1.79 7.76 1.40
CA THR A 214 -0.49 7.87 2.05
C THR A 214 0.37 8.99 1.45
N LEU A 215 1.22 9.60 2.27
CA LEU A 215 2.27 10.50 1.79
C LEU A 215 3.55 9.75 1.37
N SER A 216 3.57 8.43 1.48
CA SER A 216 4.77 7.60 1.25
C SER A 216 5.23 7.55 -0.21
N LYS A 217 4.33 7.75 -1.19
CA LYS A 217 4.60 7.53 -2.62
C LYS A 217 4.80 8.84 -3.37
N ALA A 218 3.78 9.43 -3.92
CA ALA A 218 3.86 10.65 -4.71
C ALA A 218 4.42 11.87 -3.94
N PHE A 219 4.16 11.95 -2.64
CA PHE A 219 4.68 13.02 -1.78
C PHE A 219 6.15 12.82 -1.37
N ALA A 220 6.79 11.71 -1.75
CA ALA A 220 8.19 11.39 -1.44
C ALA A 220 8.50 11.33 0.08
N LEU A 221 7.54 10.92 0.90
CA LEU A 221 7.62 10.93 2.36
C LEU A 221 7.44 9.55 2.99
N ALA A 222 7.98 8.50 2.36
CA ALA A 222 7.89 7.13 2.87
C ALA A 222 8.43 7.00 4.31
N GLY A 223 9.52 7.67 4.62
CA GLY A 223 10.13 7.70 5.96
C GLY A 223 9.33 8.49 7.00
N LEU A 224 8.40 9.35 6.60
CA LEU A 224 7.58 10.16 7.52
C LEU A 224 6.52 9.32 8.26
N ARG A 225 6.07 8.21 7.67
CA ARG A 225 5.00 7.36 8.21
C ARG A 225 3.70 8.13 8.46
N CYS A 226 3.17 8.81 7.44
CA CYS A 226 1.90 9.53 7.49
C CYS A 226 0.96 9.03 6.40
N GLY A 227 -0.25 8.64 6.79
CA GLY A 227 -1.32 8.18 5.90
C GLY A 227 -2.69 8.61 6.40
N PHE A 228 -3.71 8.34 5.59
CA PHE A 228 -5.06 8.80 5.83
C PHE A 228 -6.08 7.71 5.53
N THR A 229 -7.14 7.70 6.31
CA THR A 229 -8.38 7.01 6.00
C THR A 229 -9.46 8.05 5.73
N LEU A 230 -10.07 8.00 4.55
CA LEU A 230 -11.23 8.81 4.18
C LEU A 230 -12.47 7.93 4.24
N ALA A 231 -13.47 8.34 5.00
CA ALA A 231 -14.70 7.56 5.16
C ALA A 231 -15.86 8.45 5.63
N ASN A 232 -17.05 7.86 5.71
CA ASN A 232 -18.17 8.50 6.40
C ASN A 232 -17.81 8.83 7.85
N GLU A 233 -18.33 9.92 8.39
CA GLU A 233 -18.05 10.38 9.75
C GLU A 233 -18.30 9.30 10.81
N GLU A 234 -19.32 8.44 10.64
CA GLU A 234 -19.60 7.34 11.57
C GLU A 234 -18.44 6.33 11.61
N VAL A 235 -17.85 6.01 10.46
CA VAL A 235 -16.67 5.13 10.37
C VAL A 235 -15.48 5.80 11.04
N ILE A 236 -15.21 7.08 10.75
CA ILE A 236 -14.11 7.83 11.38
C ILE A 236 -14.26 7.84 12.92
N ASN A 237 -15.47 8.08 13.42
CA ASN A 237 -15.75 8.07 14.86
C ASN A 237 -15.53 6.70 15.52
N LEU A 238 -15.74 5.59 14.79
CA LEU A 238 -15.38 4.24 15.26
C LEU A 238 -13.88 4.04 15.31
N LEU A 239 -13.15 4.47 14.27
CA LEU A 239 -11.69 4.35 14.20
C LEU A 239 -11.00 5.18 15.29
N LEU A 240 -11.55 6.35 15.64
CA LEU A 240 -11.06 7.20 16.74
C LEU A 240 -11.14 6.51 18.12
N LYS A 241 -12.00 5.50 18.29
CA LYS A 241 -12.08 4.72 19.54
C LYS A 241 -10.95 3.69 19.68
N VAL A 242 -10.32 3.29 18.59
CA VAL A 242 -9.33 2.19 18.57
C VAL A 242 -7.92 2.64 18.20
N ILE A 243 -7.76 3.85 17.65
CA ILE A 243 -6.44 4.44 17.36
C ILE A 243 -5.70 4.80 18.65
N ALA A 244 -4.36 4.76 18.61
CA ALA A 244 -3.55 5.26 19.72
C ALA A 244 -3.84 6.75 19.99
N PRO A 245 -3.75 7.22 21.26
CA PRO A 245 -4.11 8.60 21.61
C PRO A 245 -3.21 9.67 20.97
N TYR A 246 -1.98 9.32 20.58
CA TYR A 246 -0.99 10.22 19.97
C TYR A 246 -0.31 9.52 18.80
N PRO A 247 -1.03 9.27 17.66
CA PRO A 247 -0.49 8.43 16.59
C PRO A 247 0.64 9.10 15.82
N LEU A 248 0.61 10.43 15.65
CA LEU A 248 1.64 11.20 14.97
C LEU A 248 2.44 12.03 15.96
N SER A 249 3.77 12.01 15.80
CA SER A 249 4.64 12.94 16.51
C SER A 249 4.55 14.36 15.94
N THR A 250 4.89 15.37 16.75
CA THR A 250 4.90 16.77 16.33
C THR A 250 5.74 17.01 15.05
N PRO A 251 6.97 16.44 14.89
CA PRO A 251 7.72 16.60 13.65
C PRO A 251 7.02 16.01 12.43
N VAL A 252 6.34 14.88 12.58
CA VAL A 252 5.59 14.25 11.49
C VAL A 252 4.41 15.15 11.06
N ALA A 253 3.66 15.67 12.02
CA ALA A 253 2.53 16.56 11.75
C ALA A 253 2.97 17.88 11.10
N ASP A 254 4.10 18.46 11.56
CA ASP A 254 4.67 19.68 10.99
C ASP A 254 5.06 19.48 9.51
N ILE A 255 5.82 18.44 9.20
CA ILE A 255 6.24 18.13 7.82
C ILE A 255 5.03 17.80 6.94
N ALA A 256 4.08 16.99 7.45
CA ALA A 256 2.86 16.66 6.71
C ALA A 256 2.05 17.93 6.37
N ALA A 257 1.88 18.85 7.31
CA ALA A 257 1.19 20.12 7.07
C ALA A 257 1.89 20.97 6.01
N GLN A 258 3.23 21.01 6.00
CA GLN A 258 4.02 21.71 4.97
C GLN A 258 3.84 21.06 3.58
N ALA A 259 3.89 19.74 3.49
CA ALA A 259 3.70 19.00 2.24
C ALA A 259 2.29 19.20 1.63
N LEU A 260 1.30 19.46 2.47
CA LEU A 260 -0.11 19.64 2.10
C LEU A 260 -0.51 21.08 1.85
N THR A 261 0.43 22.03 1.85
CA THR A 261 0.17 23.40 1.36
C THR A 261 -0.06 23.41 -0.15
N PRO A 262 -0.71 24.44 -0.73
CA PRO A 262 -0.85 24.57 -2.18
C PRO A 262 0.48 24.43 -2.94
N GLN A 263 1.57 24.98 -2.39
CA GLN A 263 2.92 24.86 -2.95
C GLN A 263 3.44 23.42 -2.88
N GLY A 264 3.26 22.74 -1.73
CA GLY A 264 3.65 21.34 -1.54
C GLY A 264 2.92 20.39 -2.48
N ILE A 265 1.60 20.59 -2.67
CA ILE A 265 0.77 19.84 -3.60
C ILE A 265 1.21 20.10 -5.06
N SER A 266 1.49 21.36 -5.42
CA SER A 266 2.01 21.69 -6.75
C SER A 266 3.35 20.99 -7.02
N ALA A 267 4.27 21.02 -6.08
CA ALA A 267 5.55 20.34 -6.19
C ALA A 267 5.38 18.80 -6.28
N MET A 268 4.44 18.22 -5.55
CA MET A 268 4.11 16.79 -5.67
C MET A 268 3.61 16.47 -7.08
N ARG A 269 2.71 17.28 -7.66
CA ARG A 269 2.21 17.05 -9.03
C ARG A 269 3.33 17.09 -10.06
N GLN A 270 4.29 18.00 -9.95
CA GLN A 270 5.46 18.04 -10.83
C GLN A 270 6.31 16.77 -10.71
N ARG A 271 6.50 16.25 -9.48
CA ARG A 271 7.19 14.96 -9.25
C ARG A 271 6.44 13.79 -9.88
N VAL A 272 5.12 13.79 -9.80
CA VAL A 272 4.28 12.77 -10.47
C VAL A 272 4.50 12.82 -11.98
N GLU A 273 4.46 13.99 -12.61
CA GLU A 273 4.71 14.14 -14.05
C GLU A 273 6.08 13.58 -14.46
N GLN A 274 7.12 13.87 -13.68
CA GLN A 274 8.46 13.33 -13.91
C GLN A 274 8.48 11.79 -13.83
N ILE A 275 7.86 11.21 -12.80
CA ILE A 275 7.77 9.74 -12.65
C ILE A 275 7.00 9.11 -13.82
N LEU A 276 5.94 9.73 -14.30
CA LEU A 276 5.19 9.20 -15.45
C LEU A 276 6.02 9.19 -16.72
N GLN A 277 6.86 10.22 -16.95
CA GLN A 277 7.80 10.27 -18.06
C GLN A 277 8.89 9.19 -17.93
N GLU A 278 9.46 9.03 -16.74
CA GLU A 278 10.46 7.99 -16.48
C GLU A 278 9.86 6.58 -16.56
N ARG A 279 8.61 6.39 -16.13
CA ARG A 279 7.89 5.12 -16.32
C ARG A 279 7.76 4.77 -17.80
N GLN A 280 7.34 5.73 -18.62
CA GLN A 280 7.22 5.52 -20.06
C GLN A 280 8.56 5.12 -20.67
N TYR A 281 9.64 5.86 -20.35
CA TYR A 281 11.00 5.54 -20.80
C TYR A 281 11.41 4.11 -20.40
N LEU A 282 11.19 3.72 -19.14
CA LEU A 282 11.50 2.38 -18.66
C LEU A 282 10.71 1.31 -19.42
N VAL A 283 9.40 1.49 -19.59
CA VAL A 283 8.52 0.55 -20.30
C VAL A 283 8.93 0.37 -21.77
N GLU A 284 9.21 1.46 -22.48
CA GLU A 284 9.63 1.42 -23.88
C GLU A 284 10.94 0.62 -24.06
N ASN A 285 11.90 0.83 -23.16
CA ASN A 285 13.16 0.10 -23.20
C ASN A 285 12.99 -1.38 -22.80
N LEU A 286 12.26 -1.68 -21.73
CA LEU A 286 12.01 -3.06 -21.30
C LEU A 286 11.41 -3.92 -22.41
N LYS A 287 10.48 -3.37 -23.20
CA LYS A 287 9.86 -4.08 -24.34
C LYS A 287 10.84 -4.48 -25.44
N THR A 288 12.04 -3.90 -25.48
CA THR A 288 13.09 -4.22 -26.46
C THR A 288 14.12 -5.24 -25.96
N ILE A 289 14.05 -5.65 -24.70
CA ILE A 289 15.05 -6.52 -24.06
C ILE A 289 14.64 -7.98 -24.23
N ARG A 290 15.58 -8.80 -24.71
CA ARG A 290 15.32 -10.19 -25.10
C ARG A 290 14.80 -11.09 -23.97
N CYS A 291 15.29 -10.91 -22.74
CA CYS A 291 14.86 -11.72 -21.59
C CYS A 291 13.52 -11.25 -21.00
N VAL A 292 12.92 -10.18 -21.50
CA VAL A 292 11.61 -9.67 -21.06
C VAL A 292 10.52 -10.27 -21.96
N GLU A 293 9.68 -11.13 -21.40
CA GLU A 293 8.55 -11.75 -22.10
C GLU A 293 7.38 -10.81 -22.24
N GLN A 294 7.09 -10.06 -21.15
CA GLN A 294 5.93 -9.17 -21.08
C GLN A 294 6.19 -8.02 -20.14
N VAL A 295 5.74 -6.83 -20.51
CA VAL A 295 5.66 -5.66 -19.65
C VAL A 295 4.17 -5.34 -19.46
N PHE A 296 3.70 -5.34 -18.22
CA PHE A 296 2.31 -5.05 -17.91
C PHE A 296 2.05 -3.55 -17.84
N ASP A 297 0.87 -3.12 -18.24
CA ASP A 297 0.44 -1.72 -18.12
C ASP A 297 0.36 -1.32 -16.64
N SER A 298 0.71 -0.08 -16.35
CA SER A 298 0.75 0.43 -14.97
C SER A 298 0.26 1.87 -14.89
N GLU A 299 -0.56 2.13 -13.87
CA GLU A 299 -1.01 3.47 -13.46
C GLU A 299 -0.29 3.95 -12.17
N THR A 300 0.91 3.41 -11.89
CA THR A 300 1.63 3.64 -10.64
C THR A 300 3.06 4.15 -10.88
N ASN A 301 3.87 4.23 -9.81
CA ASN A 301 5.30 4.54 -9.87
C ASN A 301 6.18 3.28 -9.95
N TYR A 302 5.66 2.19 -10.47
CA TYR A 302 6.41 0.95 -10.75
C TYR A 302 5.87 0.25 -11.98
N VAL A 303 6.64 -0.70 -12.48
CA VAL A 303 6.29 -1.56 -13.60
C VAL A 303 6.43 -3.01 -13.16
N LEU A 304 5.45 -3.85 -13.50
CA LEU A 304 5.57 -5.30 -13.41
C LEU A 304 6.01 -5.84 -14.76
N ALA A 305 7.04 -6.67 -14.77
CA ALA A 305 7.51 -7.33 -15.99
C ALA A 305 7.75 -8.82 -15.75
N ARG A 306 7.44 -9.64 -16.75
CA ARG A 306 7.72 -11.07 -16.77
C ARG A 306 8.98 -11.36 -17.55
N PHE A 307 9.82 -12.25 -17.04
CA PHE A 307 11.12 -12.61 -17.57
C PHE A 307 11.21 -14.12 -17.84
N THR A 308 11.94 -14.51 -18.87
CA THR A 308 12.18 -15.92 -19.23
C THR A 308 12.90 -16.69 -18.12
N ALA A 309 13.80 -16.02 -17.39
CA ALA A 309 14.59 -16.60 -16.29
C ALA A 309 14.64 -15.64 -15.09
N SER A 310 13.49 -15.28 -14.53
CA SER A 310 13.36 -14.22 -13.52
C SER A 310 14.27 -14.39 -12.30
N SER A 311 14.50 -15.62 -11.84
CA SER A 311 15.38 -15.88 -10.69
C SER A 311 16.86 -15.61 -11.01
N SER A 312 17.31 -15.93 -12.20
CA SER A 312 18.67 -15.62 -12.68
C SER A 312 18.84 -14.12 -12.87
N VAL A 313 17.89 -13.49 -13.55
CA VAL A 313 17.84 -12.04 -13.77
C VAL A 313 17.86 -11.30 -12.43
N PHE A 314 17.00 -11.70 -11.48
CA PHE A 314 16.94 -11.10 -10.15
C PHE A 314 18.29 -11.19 -9.43
N LYS A 315 18.91 -12.39 -9.45
CA LYS A 315 20.23 -12.60 -8.82
C LYS A 315 21.31 -11.76 -9.47
N SER A 316 21.37 -11.72 -10.79
CA SER A 316 22.37 -10.95 -11.54
C SER A 316 22.27 -9.45 -11.25
N LEU A 317 21.05 -8.89 -11.24
CA LEU A 317 20.83 -7.49 -10.87
C LEU A 317 21.22 -7.22 -9.42
N TRP A 318 20.85 -8.12 -8.51
CA TRP A 318 21.22 -8.04 -7.10
C TRP A 318 22.73 -8.01 -6.89
N ASP A 319 23.46 -8.88 -7.57
CA ASP A 319 24.94 -8.96 -7.50
C ASP A 319 25.60 -7.68 -8.06
N GLN A 320 24.90 -6.93 -8.92
CA GLN A 320 25.31 -5.63 -9.47
C GLN A 320 24.82 -4.43 -8.63
N GLY A 321 24.22 -4.67 -7.47
CA GLY A 321 23.72 -3.61 -6.58
C GLY A 321 22.38 -3.00 -6.99
N ILE A 322 21.64 -3.63 -7.91
CA ILE A 322 20.31 -3.21 -8.36
C ILE A 322 19.26 -4.07 -7.66
N ILE A 323 18.52 -3.48 -6.74
CA ILE A 323 17.59 -4.19 -5.84
C ILE A 323 16.16 -4.02 -6.35
N LEU A 324 15.62 -5.06 -6.96
CA LEU A 324 14.22 -5.14 -7.41
C LEU A 324 13.34 -5.91 -6.41
N ARG A 325 12.07 -6.06 -6.73
CA ARG A 325 11.13 -6.86 -5.95
C ARG A 325 10.69 -8.11 -6.70
N ASP A 326 11.08 -9.27 -6.19
CA ASP A 326 10.60 -10.56 -6.67
C ASP A 326 9.12 -10.77 -6.32
N GLN A 327 8.30 -11.15 -7.32
CA GLN A 327 6.87 -11.41 -7.19
C GLN A 327 6.50 -12.87 -7.50
N ASN A 328 7.48 -13.75 -7.75
CA ASN A 328 7.25 -15.14 -8.17
C ASN A 328 6.35 -15.95 -7.22
N LYS A 329 6.29 -15.59 -5.95
CA LYS A 329 5.49 -16.28 -4.92
C LYS A 329 4.02 -15.88 -4.92
N GLN A 330 3.65 -14.81 -5.58
CA GLN A 330 2.26 -14.36 -5.69
C GLN A 330 1.50 -15.19 -6.73
N PRO A 331 0.21 -15.45 -6.54
CA PRO A 331 -0.62 -16.14 -7.54
C PRO A 331 -0.52 -15.46 -8.90
N SER A 332 -0.42 -16.24 -9.97
CA SER A 332 -0.36 -15.78 -11.37
C SER A 332 0.86 -14.92 -11.75
N LEU A 333 1.82 -14.70 -10.83
CA LEU A 333 3.00 -13.85 -11.04
C LEU A 333 4.31 -14.65 -11.20
N SER A 334 4.24 -15.92 -11.59
CA SER A 334 5.44 -16.69 -11.94
C SER A 334 6.25 -15.96 -13.04
N GLY A 335 7.54 -15.87 -12.85
CA GLY A 335 8.43 -15.13 -13.76
C GLY A 335 8.42 -13.61 -13.61
N CYS A 336 7.68 -13.04 -12.66
CA CYS A 336 7.48 -11.60 -12.55
C CYS A 336 8.40 -10.93 -11.53
N LEU A 337 8.99 -9.81 -11.93
CA LEU A 337 9.69 -8.86 -11.08
C LEU A 337 8.97 -7.51 -11.14
N ARG A 338 8.84 -6.83 -9.98
CA ARG A 338 8.34 -5.46 -9.92
C ARG A 338 9.52 -4.51 -9.82
N ILE A 339 9.55 -3.51 -10.68
CA ILE A 339 10.60 -2.50 -10.82
C ILE A 339 10.01 -1.15 -10.44
N THR A 340 10.45 -0.56 -9.35
CA THR A 340 10.10 0.83 -9.02
C THR A 340 10.69 1.78 -10.07
N VAL A 341 9.97 2.79 -10.46
CA VAL A 341 10.47 3.84 -11.35
C VAL A 341 11.44 4.73 -10.58
N GLY A 342 12.70 4.70 -10.95
CA GLY A 342 13.78 5.49 -10.36
C GLY A 342 14.07 6.78 -11.13
N THR A 343 15.28 7.33 -10.92
CA THR A 343 15.82 8.38 -11.78
C THR A 343 16.14 7.84 -13.17
N ARG A 344 16.44 8.74 -14.12
CA ARG A 344 16.89 8.35 -15.46
C ARG A 344 18.14 7.47 -15.40
N GLU A 345 19.09 7.82 -14.54
CA GLU A 345 20.34 7.09 -14.36
C GLU A 345 20.10 5.70 -13.76
N GLU A 346 19.22 5.57 -12.77
CA GLU A 346 18.85 4.29 -12.18
C GLU A 346 18.11 3.40 -13.19
N SER A 347 17.18 3.96 -13.95
CA SER A 347 16.47 3.26 -15.03
C SER A 347 17.44 2.79 -16.11
N GLN A 348 18.42 3.63 -16.50
CA GLN A 348 19.43 3.26 -17.48
C GLN A 348 20.31 2.11 -16.99
N ARG A 349 20.72 2.13 -15.72
CA ARG A 349 21.49 1.02 -15.12
C ARG A 349 20.74 -0.31 -15.16
N VAL A 350 19.44 -0.30 -14.87
CA VAL A 350 18.58 -1.49 -15.00
C VAL A 350 18.56 -1.98 -16.44
N ILE A 351 18.33 -1.09 -17.40
CA ILE A 351 18.25 -1.40 -18.83
C ILE A 351 19.57 -2.00 -19.33
N ASP A 352 20.70 -1.39 -18.99
CA ASP A 352 22.01 -1.84 -19.42
C ASP A 352 22.37 -3.21 -18.83
N ALA A 353 22.09 -3.42 -17.54
CA ALA A 353 22.29 -4.70 -16.89
C ALA A 353 21.43 -5.80 -17.53
N LEU A 354 20.16 -5.53 -17.82
CA LEU A 354 19.25 -6.48 -18.47
C LEU A 354 19.66 -6.79 -19.93
N ARG A 355 20.20 -5.81 -20.66
CA ARG A 355 20.72 -6.02 -22.02
C ARG A 355 21.99 -6.88 -22.05
N ALA A 356 22.76 -6.84 -20.98
CA ALA A 356 23.96 -7.67 -20.83
C ALA A 356 23.67 -9.13 -20.50
N GLU A 357 22.42 -9.44 -20.04
CA GLU A 357 22.00 -10.80 -19.77
C GLU A 357 21.95 -11.61 -21.08
N GLN A 358 22.70 -12.72 -21.11
CA GLN A 358 22.76 -13.61 -22.27
C GLN A 358 21.75 -14.77 -22.23
N VAL A 359 20.62 -14.58 -21.59
CA VAL A 359 19.58 -15.62 -21.42
C VAL A 359 18.68 -15.73 -22.65
#